data_18a7d87a4a28c9669209627085162467
#
_entry.id   18a7d87a4a28c9669209627085162467
#
_cell.length_a   1.000
_cell.length_b   1.000
_cell.length_c   1.000
_cell.angle_alpha   90.00
_cell.angle_beta   90.00
_cell.angle_gamma   90.00
#
_symmetry.space_group_name_H-M   'P 1'
#
loop_
_entity.id
_entity.type
_entity.pdbx_description
1 polymer ?
#
loop_
_entity_poly.entity_id
_entity_poly.type
_entity_poly.pdbx_seq_one_letter_code
_entity_poly.pdbx_strand_id
1 'polypeptide(L)'
;MEGSSLAWPLPPIMARDAPFAAALLRMVVYKIASTAEWAKAEAAGVFEGAPVDRADGFIHFSTAEQARETAAKWFAGRGDLTLAAIDAEALGKDLRWEPSRGGALFPHLYAALPMSAVVWSRPLPLGSDGGHVFGSLEA
;
A
#
# COMPACT_ATOMS: atom_id res chain seq x y z
N MET A 1 8.09 26.94 -1.94
CA MET A 1 8.13 26.44 -1.72
C MET A 1 7.97 25.74 -2.16
N GLU A 2 7.90 25.53 -2.30
CA GLU A 2 7.84 24.94 -2.32
C GLU A 2 7.28 24.27 -2.76
N GLY A 3 7.04 24.16 -2.89
CA GLY A 3 6.52 23.62 -3.02
C GLY A 3 5.82 23.16 -3.19
N SER A 4 5.39 23.16 -3.09
CA SER A 4 4.82 22.98 -2.82
C SER A 4 4.25 22.88 -2.60
N SER A 5 3.92 22.90 -2.61
CA SER A 5 3.53 23.00 -2.06
C SER A 5 3.11 23.27 -1.65
N LEU A 6 2.59 23.51 -1.59
CA LEU A 6 2.30 23.86 -0.88
C LEU A 6 1.89 24.02 -0.39
N ALA A 7 1.63 24.15 -0.83
CA ALA A 7 1.46 24.41 -0.14
C ALA A 7 1.30 24.03 0.75
N TRP A 8 1.26 23.82 0.73
CA TRP A 8 0.96 23.62 1.78
C TRP A 8 1.49 24.37 2.69
N PRO A 9 0.82 25.04 3.20
CA PRO A 9 1.42 26.00 4.02
C PRO A 9 1.73 25.47 5.35
N LEU A 10 1.54 24.25 5.53
CA LEU A 10 1.96 23.68 6.77
C LEU A 10 3.42 23.91 6.93
N PRO A 11 3.86 24.55 7.99
CA PRO A 11 5.27 24.79 8.18
C PRO A 11 6.01 23.47 8.21
N PRO A 12 7.08 23.34 7.44
CA PRO A 12 7.82 22.08 7.43
C PRO A 12 8.32 21.69 8.80
N ILE A 13 8.69 22.67 9.62
CA ILE A 13 9.16 22.38 10.95
C ILE A 13 8.07 21.71 11.78
N MET A 14 6.87 22.23 11.69
CA MET A 14 5.77 21.65 12.44
C MET A 14 5.50 20.20 11.99
N ALA A 15 5.58 19.94 10.70
CA ALA A 15 5.36 18.59 10.22
C ALA A 15 6.41 17.64 10.76
N ARG A 16 7.65 18.10 10.84
CA ARG A 16 8.72 17.24 11.36
C ARG A 16 8.61 17.03 12.85
N ASP A 17 8.20 18.06 13.57
CA ASP A 17 8.15 17.97 15.03
C ASP A 17 6.91 17.26 15.52
N ALA A 18 5.96 16.99 14.63
CA ALA A 18 4.72 16.34 14.99
C ALA A 18 4.51 15.13 14.07
N PRO A 19 5.22 14.03 14.34
CA PRO A 19 5.16 12.86 13.43
C PRO A 19 3.75 12.34 13.24
N PHE A 20 2.93 12.39 14.29
CA PHE A 20 1.55 11.92 14.15
C PHE A 20 0.77 12.80 13.16
N ALA A 21 1.05 14.10 13.14
CA ALA A 21 0.37 14.99 12.20
C ALA A 21 0.82 14.71 10.77
N ALA A 22 2.09 14.43 10.58
CA ALA A 22 2.58 14.06 9.27
C ALA A 22 1.96 12.77 8.78
N ALA A 23 1.78 11.80 9.69
CA ALA A 23 1.14 10.55 9.33
C ALA A 23 -0.31 10.75 8.93
N LEU A 24 -1.01 11.67 9.60
CA LEU A 24 -2.41 11.94 9.26
C LEU A 24 -2.56 12.59 7.90
N LEU A 25 -1.54 13.33 7.44
CA LEU A 25 -1.57 13.97 6.13
C LEU A 25 -1.12 13.06 5.02
N ARG A 26 -0.56 11.91 5.36
CA ARG A 26 -0.03 11.00 4.36
C ARG A 26 -1.15 10.13 3.80
N MET A 27 -1.23 10.08 2.47
CA MET A 27 -2.14 9.15 1.83
C MET A 27 -1.43 7.82 1.69
N VAL A 28 -2.06 6.78 2.22
CA VAL A 28 -1.47 5.45 2.25
C VAL A 28 -2.36 4.49 1.49
N VAL A 29 -1.75 3.65 0.66
CA VAL A 29 -2.43 2.54 0.02
C VAL A 29 -1.75 1.25 0.46
N TYR A 30 -2.42 0.12 0.28
CA TYR A 30 -1.98 -1.15 0.86
C TYR A 30 -1.75 -2.20 -0.20
N LYS A 31 -0.68 -2.97 -0.02
CA LYS A 31 -0.36 -4.10 -0.89
C LYS A 31 -0.39 -5.38 -0.06
N ILE A 32 -1.04 -6.40 -0.60
CA ILE A 32 -1.01 -7.74 -0.05
C ILE A 32 -0.22 -8.60 -1.02
N ALA A 33 0.83 -9.25 -0.55
CA ALA A 33 1.67 -10.09 -1.40
C ALA A 33 2.14 -11.27 -0.59
N SER A 34 2.58 -12.33 -1.28
CA SER A 34 3.15 -13.46 -0.56
C SER A 34 4.42 -13.00 0.15
N THR A 35 4.65 -13.57 1.33
CA THR A 35 5.83 -13.21 2.10
C THR A 35 7.11 -13.50 1.33
N ALA A 36 7.11 -14.60 0.56
CA ALA A 36 8.30 -14.94 -0.22
C ALA A 36 8.59 -13.91 -1.31
N GLU A 37 7.54 -13.47 -2.01
CA GLU A 37 7.73 -12.45 -3.05
C GLU A 37 8.12 -11.11 -2.47
N TRP A 38 7.55 -10.78 -1.31
CA TRP A 38 7.89 -9.53 -0.66
C TRP A 38 9.34 -9.52 -0.17
N ALA A 39 9.81 -10.66 0.36
CA ALA A 39 11.19 -10.77 0.80
C ALA A 39 12.17 -10.57 -0.36
N LYS A 40 11.83 -11.11 -1.53
CA LYS A 40 12.66 -10.89 -2.72
C LYS A 40 12.69 -9.41 -3.10
N ALA A 41 11.54 -8.75 -3.00
CA ALA A 41 11.47 -7.34 -3.31
C ALA A 41 12.32 -6.50 -2.35
N GLU A 42 12.27 -6.84 -1.06
CA GLU A 42 13.08 -6.13 -0.08
C GLU A 42 14.56 -6.27 -0.39
N ALA A 43 14.98 -7.47 -0.77
CA ALA A 43 16.38 -7.70 -1.12
C ALA A 43 16.78 -6.95 -2.39
N ALA A 44 15.85 -6.84 -3.34
CA ALA A 44 16.13 -6.18 -4.62
C ALA A 44 15.98 -4.67 -4.55
N GLY A 45 15.28 -4.16 -3.55
CA GLY A 45 15.01 -2.73 -3.44
C GLY A 45 13.79 -2.27 -4.23
N VAL A 46 13.13 -3.18 -4.92
CA VAL A 46 11.99 -2.85 -5.77
C VAL A 46 11.08 -4.06 -5.89
N PHE A 47 9.76 -3.80 -5.90
CA PHE A 47 8.76 -4.85 -6.13
C PHE A 47 8.18 -4.63 -7.52
N GLU A 48 8.34 -5.62 -8.40
CA GLU A 48 7.90 -5.50 -9.78
C GLU A 48 6.55 -6.12 -10.03
N GLY A 49 5.90 -6.60 -8.99
CA GLY A 49 4.56 -7.14 -9.11
C GLY A 49 4.52 -8.64 -8.90
N ALA A 50 3.41 -9.11 -8.36
CA ALA A 50 3.09 -10.52 -8.31
C ALA A 50 2.69 -10.98 -9.71
N PRO A 51 2.56 -12.30 -9.94
CA PRO A 51 2.17 -12.78 -11.27
C PRO A 51 0.90 -12.13 -11.80
N VAL A 52 -0.13 -11.93 -10.94
CA VAL A 52 -1.37 -11.33 -11.40
C VAL A 52 -1.16 -9.86 -11.77
N ASP A 53 -0.28 -9.16 -11.04
CA ASP A 53 0.03 -7.77 -11.37
C ASP A 53 0.66 -7.69 -12.75
N ARG A 54 1.64 -8.56 -13.00
CA ARG A 54 2.33 -8.54 -14.29
C ARG A 54 1.42 -8.94 -15.43
N ALA A 55 0.50 -9.87 -15.18
CA ALA A 55 -0.46 -10.27 -16.20
C ALA A 55 -1.40 -9.12 -16.55
N ASP A 56 -1.79 -8.33 -15.56
CA ASP A 56 -2.71 -7.21 -15.78
C ASP A 56 -2.02 -5.94 -16.23
N GLY A 57 -0.71 -5.85 -16.06
CA GLY A 57 0.05 -4.69 -16.52
C GLY A 57 0.18 -3.57 -15.50
N PHE A 58 -0.22 -3.79 -14.26
CA PHE A 58 -0.07 -2.80 -13.20
C PHE A 58 -0.12 -3.51 -11.85
N ILE A 59 0.46 -2.86 -10.84
CA ILE A 59 0.45 -3.42 -9.49
C ILE A 59 -0.83 -3.00 -8.80
N HIS A 60 -1.54 -3.98 -8.21
CA HIS A 60 -2.83 -3.75 -7.55
C HIS A 60 -2.62 -3.35 -6.10
N PHE A 61 -3.29 -2.28 -5.69
CA PHE A 61 -3.32 -1.86 -4.31
C PHE A 61 -4.76 -1.73 -3.83
N SER A 62 -4.92 -1.49 -2.53
CA SER A 62 -6.22 -1.27 -1.92
C SER A 62 -6.14 -0.08 -0.98
N THR A 63 -7.25 0.61 -0.79
CA THR A 63 -7.36 1.55 0.33
C THR A 63 -7.56 0.75 1.61
N ALA A 64 -7.52 1.45 2.75
CA ALA A 64 -7.78 0.79 4.04
C ALA A 64 -9.15 0.13 4.06
N GLU A 65 -10.16 0.79 3.49
CA GLU A 65 -11.51 0.24 3.45
C GLU A 65 -11.61 -0.98 2.55
N GLN A 66 -10.81 -1.02 1.48
CA GLN A 66 -10.87 -2.10 0.50
C GLN A 66 -10.04 -3.32 0.89
N ALA A 67 -9.04 -3.12 1.75
CA ALA A 67 -8.02 -4.16 1.96
C ALA A 67 -8.60 -5.46 2.52
N ARG A 68 -9.53 -5.36 3.46
CA ARG A 68 -10.10 -6.56 4.07
C ARG A 68 -10.91 -7.36 3.07
N GLU A 69 -11.68 -6.68 2.24
CA GLU A 69 -12.45 -7.37 1.21
C GLU A 69 -11.53 -7.98 0.15
N THR A 70 -10.47 -7.27 -0.20
CA THR A 70 -9.49 -7.80 -1.15
C THR A 70 -8.88 -9.10 -0.63
N ALA A 71 -8.51 -9.13 0.65
CA ALA A 71 -7.94 -10.33 1.24
C ALA A 71 -8.94 -11.47 1.24
N ALA A 72 -10.19 -11.18 1.59
CA ALA A 72 -11.22 -12.23 1.65
C ALA A 72 -11.53 -12.80 0.28
N LYS A 73 -11.52 -11.96 -0.76
CA LYS A 73 -11.86 -12.42 -2.09
C LYS A 73 -10.72 -13.15 -2.79
N TRP A 74 -9.50 -12.63 -2.66
CA TRP A 74 -8.41 -13.09 -3.50
C TRP A 74 -7.36 -13.90 -2.76
N PHE A 75 -7.36 -13.84 -1.43
CA PHE A 75 -6.33 -14.51 -0.63
C PHE A 75 -6.93 -15.38 0.46
N ALA A 76 -8.17 -15.79 0.30
CA ALA A 76 -8.86 -16.58 1.32
C ALA A 76 -8.05 -17.84 1.67
N GLY A 77 -7.90 -18.12 2.95
CA GLY A 77 -7.22 -19.31 3.42
C GLY A 77 -5.69 -19.24 3.38
N ARG A 78 -5.13 -18.13 2.91
CA ARG A 78 -3.68 -18.01 2.82
C ARG A 78 -3.13 -17.26 4.02
N GLY A 79 -2.20 -17.89 4.72
CA GLY A 79 -1.54 -17.28 5.87
C GLY A 79 -0.09 -16.88 5.60
N ASP A 80 0.38 -17.05 4.36
CA ASP A 80 1.75 -16.78 3.97
C ASP A 80 1.89 -15.41 3.33
N LEU A 81 1.21 -14.42 3.89
CA LEU A 81 1.09 -13.09 3.27
C LEU A 81 1.77 -12.02 4.09
N THR A 82 2.15 -10.96 3.40
CA THR A 82 2.64 -9.71 3.99
C THR A 82 1.70 -8.58 3.58
N LEU A 83 1.41 -7.72 4.53
CA LEU A 83 0.65 -6.50 4.32
C LEU A 83 1.61 -5.33 4.39
N ALA A 84 1.62 -4.51 3.35
CA ALA A 84 2.52 -3.36 3.31
C ALA A 84 1.73 -2.08 3.12
N ALA A 85 2.10 -1.05 3.86
CA ALA A 85 1.55 0.29 3.72
C ALA A 85 2.50 1.12 2.88
N ILE A 86 1.97 1.76 1.86
CA ILE A 86 2.75 2.44 0.84
C ILE A 86 2.37 3.91 0.81
N ASP A 87 3.36 4.78 0.77
CA ASP A 87 3.13 6.21 0.63
C ASP A 87 2.72 6.51 -0.81
N ALA A 88 1.42 6.77 -1.00
CA ALA A 88 0.89 6.99 -2.34
C ALA A 88 1.50 8.21 -3.01
N GLU A 89 1.83 9.24 -2.24
CA GLU A 89 2.39 10.44 -2.81
C GLU A 89 3.78 10.19 -3.40
N ALA A 90 4.51 9.25 -2.83
CA ALA A 90 5.83 8.91 -3.35
C ALA A 90 5.75 8.26 -4.73
N LEU A 91 4.60 7.73 -5.10
CA LEU A 91 4.43 7.06 -6.38
C LEU A 91 4.05 8.01 -7.50
N GLY A 92 3.57 9.19 -7.17
CA GLY A 92 3.29 10.23 -8.16
C GLY A 92 2.21 9.83 -9.15
N LYS A 93 2.37 10.30 -10.37
CA LYS A 93 1.36 10.13 -11.41
C LYS A 93 1.26 8.72 -11.94
N ASP A 94 2.23 7.86 -11.64
CA ASP A 94 2.15 6.47 -12.08
C ASP A 94 1.13 5.68 -11.27
N LEU A 95 0.68 6.21 -10.15
CA LEU A 95 -0.41 5.62 -9.39
C LEU A 95 -1.71 6.20 -9.91
N ARG A 96 -2.58 5.34 -10.44
CA ARG A 96 -3.84 5.74 -11.04
C ARG A 96 -5.00 5.13 -10.29
N TRP A 97 -6.06 5.89 -10.14
CA TRP A 97 -7.27 5.42 -9.47
C TRP A 97 -8.27 5.04 -10.55
N GLU A 98 -8.56 3.75 -10.64
CA GLU A 98 -9.31 3.22 -11.75
C GLU A 98 -10.47 2.34 -11.26
N PRO A 99 -11.60 2.33 -11.97
CA PRO A 99 -12.72 1.46 -11.57
C PRO A 99 -12.32 0.00 -11.61
N SER A 100 -12.76 -0.74 -10.63
CA SER A 100 -12.57 -2.17 -10.58
C SER A 100 -13.84 -2.77 -10.00
N ARG A 101 -13.74 -3.84 -9.28
CA ARG A 101 -14.91 -4.57 -8.76
C ARG A 101 -16.00 -3.62 -8.27
N GLY A 102 -17.22 -3.78 -8.81
CA GLY A 102 -18.36 -2.99 -8.39
C GLY A 102 -18.29 -1.52 -8.73
N GLY A 103 -17.33 -1.12 -9.53
CA GLY A 103 -17.19 0.27 -9.94
C GLY A 103 -16.40 1.15 -9.00
N ALA A 104 -15.98 0.62 -7.85
CA ALA A 104 -15.16 1.40 -6.92
C ALA A 104 -13.79 1.65 -7.52
N LEU A 105 -13.19 2.80 -7.16
CA LEU A 105 -11.86 3.13 -7.63
C LEU A 105 -10.81 2.43 -6.77
N PHE A 106 -9.91 1.73 -7.44
CA PHE A 106 -8.78 1.08 -6.77
C PHE A 106 -7.49 1.71 -7.27
N PRO A 107 -6.48 1.81 -6.40
CA PRO A 107 -5.19 2.36 -6.84
C PRO A 107 -4.38 1.31 -7.59
N HIS A 108 -3.94 1.66 -8.78
CA HIS A 108 -3.13 0.81 -9.66
C HIS A 108 -1.84 1.52 -10.01
N LEU A 109 -0.71 0.86 -9.81
CA LEU A 109 0.59 1.47 -10.08
C LEU A 109 1.14 0.96 -11.40
N TYR A 110 1.40 1.89 -12.31
CA TYR A 110 1.92 1.57 -13.64
C TYR A 110 3.44 1.75 -13.68
N ALA A 111 4.11 1.24 -12.65
CA ALA A 111 5.56 1.30 -12.53
C ALA A 111 5.95 0.29 -11.47
N ALA A 112 7.24 0.01 -11.35
CA ALA A 112 7.73 -0.80 -10.26
C ALA A 112 7.62 -0.03 -8.95
N LEU A 113 7.38 -0.74 -7.86
CA LEU A 113 7.21 -0.13 -6.54
C LEU A 113 8.58 -0.07 -5.86
N PRO A 114 9.12 1.13 -5.64
CA PRO A 114 10.39 1.22 -4.91
C PRO A 114 10.18 0.97 -3.43
N MET A 115 11.10 0.24 -2.82
CA MET A 115 10.98 -0.05 -1.40
C MET A 115 11.05 1.22 -0.55
N SER A 116 11.63 2.29 -1.11
CA SER A 116 11.65 3.56 -0.39
C SER A 116 10.28 4.18 -0.17
N ALA A 117 9.27 3.71 -0.92
CA ALA A 117 7.89 4.20 -0.74
C ALA A 117 7.15 3.41 0.34
N VAL A 118 7.74 2.38 0.89
CA VAL A 118 7.08 1.55 1.90
C VAL A 118 7.17 2.23 3.25
N VAL A 119 6.00 2.46 3.86
CA VAL A 119 5.93 3.07 5.19
C VAL A 119 6.20 2.01 6.25
N TRP A 120 5.55 0.87 6.12
CA TRP A 120 5.79 -0.28 6.96
C TRP A 120 5.29 -1.54 6.26
N SER A 121 5.75 -2.68 6.74
CA SER A 121 5.22 -3.98 6.32
C SER A 121 5.18 -4.90 7.52
N ARG A 122 4.26 -5.86 7.48
CA ARG A 122 4.12 -6.81 8.57
C ARG A 122 3.40 -8.06 8.07
N PRO A 123 3.51 -9.18 8.80
CA PRO A 123 2.76 -10.38 8.42
C PRO A 123 1.26 -10.14 8.43
N LEU A 124 0.56 -10.83 7.55
CA LEU A 124 -0.90 -10.83 7.50
C LEU A 124 -1.37 -12.27 7.76
N PRO A 125 -1.45 -12.67 9.02
CA PRO A 125 -1.77 -14.07 9.34
C PRO A 125 -3.26 -14.33 9.33
N LEU A 126 -3.60 -15.60 9.36
CA LEU A 126 -4.99 -16.03 9.55
C LEU A 126 -5.30 -16.10 11.03
N GLY A 127 -6.50 -15.68 11.39
CA GLY A 127 -7.00 -15.83 12.75
C GLY A 127 -7.66 -17.18 12.95
N SER A 128 -8.14 -17.40 14.17
CA SER A 128 -8.77 -18.67 14.51
C SER A 128 -10.07 -18.89 13.74
N ASP A 129 -10.69 -17.83 13.26
CA ASP A 129 -11.92 -17.93 12.47
C ASP A 129 -11.66 -18.13 10.99
N GLY A 130 -10.39 -18.21 10.60
CA GLY A 130 -10.02 -18.36 9.19
C GLY A 130 -9.89 -17.05 8.42
N GLY A 131 -10.27 -15.93 9.03
CA GLY A 131 -10.11 -14.63 8.39
C GLY A 131 -8.73 -14.05 8.67
N HIS A 132 -8.33 -13.09 7.85
CA HIS A 132 -7.03 -12.46 8.03
C HIS A 132 -7.06 -11.47 9.19
N VAL A 133 -5.95 -11.40 9.93
CA VAL A 133 -5.83 -10.50 11.07
C VAL A 133 -5.06 -9.27 10.61
N PHE A 134 -5.78 -8.17 10.40
CA PHE A 134 -5.18 -6.95 9.90
C PHE A 134 -4.62 -6.05 10.99
N GLY A 135 -5.25 -6.04 12.14
CA GLY A 135 -4.92 -5.06 13.15
C GLY A 135 -5.33 -3.66 12.71
N SER A 136 -4.70 -2.66 13.30
CA SER A 136 -4.97 -1.28 12.92
C SER A 136 -4.32 -0.97 11.59
N LEU A 137 -5.06 -0.28 10.71
CA LEU A 137 -4.54 0.15 9.42
C LEU A 137 -4.18 1.63 9.40
N GLU A 138 -4.15 2.26 10.55
CA GLU A 138 -3.71 3.64 10.61
C GLU A 138 -2.21 3.73 10.41
N ALA A 139 -1.80 4.73 9.67
CA ALA A 139 -0.40 4.89 9.32
C ALA A 139 0.44 5.37 10.51
#